data_8ae2f0c6bb87fa2158a992162c1e993d
#
_entry.id   8ae2f0c6bb87fa2158a992162c1e993d
#
_cell.length_a   1.000
_cell.length_b   1.000
_cell.length_c   1.000
_cell.angle_alpha   90.00
_cell.angle_beta   90.00
_cell.angle_gamma   90.00
#
_symmetry.space_group_name_H-M   'P 1'
#
loop_
_entity.id
_entity.type
_entity.pdbx_description
1 polymer ?
#
loop_
_entity_poly.entity_id
_entity_poly.type
_entity_poly.pdbx_seq_one_letter_code
_entity_poly.pdbx_strand_id
1 'polypeptide(L)'
;MKIKRIRTFPITLQVRPDLYIVSSAGAHPVSKYVIVAIETDEGATGWGEASVVPLWSGETQGGAMALINDYFAPMLLDQRVDDYEELIKKVDGMLDNHFTKAAVEMALLDLVGKRRNCPVFEIIGGAKNPLEIPIKFSIGLREPRDTANIAAQKVREGFTAIKIKVGPDPEKDLRRVEAVREAIGPGVRLNVDVNGGWSAEQAIREIRRYEKFNLEYVEQPTPRWDIEGMAKVRKESGARIMADESVFTIWQAREVIAKQAADLISIYPGKNGGILKARKICELAESAGIVCHLGSNLEWDIGTAAMCHLAAACPNVRADRYPVDILGPLYYASHPAVDPICFRTGRVSVPTQAGLGVRISVPEIEALRDGREVTARSIFR
;
A
#
# COMPACT_ATOMS: atom_id res chain seq x y z
N MET A 1 -18.92 -19.52 15.59
CA MET A 1 -17.50 -19.09 15.62
C MET A 1 -17.41 -17.85 16.49
N LYS A 2 -16.72 -17.96 17.64
CA LYS A 2 -16.45 -16.85 18.58
C LYS A 2 -14.96 -16.62 18.70
N ILE A 3 -14.55 -15.38 18.89
CA ILE A 3 -13.15 -15.01 19.08
C ILE A 3 -12.70 -15.47 20.46
N LYS A 4 -11.65 -16.29 20.53
CA LYS A 4 -11.13 -16.86 21.77
C LYS A 4 -9.78 -16.29 22.19
N ARG A 5 -8.97 -15.88 21.22
CA ARG A 5 -7.64 -15.39 21.50
C ARG A 5 -7.20 -14.41 20.40
N ILE A 6 -6.49 -13.37 20.80
CA ILE A 6 -5.81 -12.46 19.88
C ILE A 6 -4.33 -12.46 20.23
N ARG A 7 -3.48 -12.66 19.23
CA ARG A 7 -2.02 -12.61 19.37
C ARG A 7 -1.42 -11.58 18.45
N THR A 8 -0.38 -10.92 18.89
CA THR A 8 0.40 -9.96 18.13
C THR A 8 1.85 -10.42 18.01
N PHE A 9 2.42 -10.29 16.81
CA PHE A 9 3.80 -10.67 16.53
C PHE A 9 4.51 -9.47 15.91
N PRO A 10 5.44 -8.81 16.64
CA PRO A 10 6.29 -7.77 16.09
C PRO A 10 7.34 -8.41 15.19
N ILE A 11 7.33 -8.06 13.91
CA ILE A 11 8.28 -8.58 12.92
C ILE A 11 9.09 -7.41 12.35
N THR A 12 10.40 -7.62 12.21
CA THR A 12 11.31 -6.65 11.60
C THR A 12 12.02 -7.33 10.45
N LEU A 13 11.87 -6.77 9.23
CA LEU A 13 12.49 -7.30 8.03
C LEU A 13 13.49 -6.32 7.45
N GLN A 14 14.62 -6.83 7.00
CA GLN A 14 15.54 -6.08 6.17
C GLN A 14 14.98 -5.99 4.75
N VAL A 15 14.87 -4.79 4.23
CA VAL A 15 14.63 -4.58 2.80
C VAL A 15 15.91 -4.95 2.06
N ARG A 16 15.78 -5.62 0.93
CA ARG A 16 16.92 -6.00 0.09
C ARG A 16 17.83 -4.79 -0.17
N PRO A 17 19.16 -4.90 0.05
CA PRO A 17 20.08 -3.76 -0.05
C PRO A 17 20.08 -3.05 -1.42
N ASP A 18 19.82 -3.83 -2.48
CA ASP A 18 19.72 -3.32 -3.86
C ASP A 18 18.41 -2.58 -4.13
N LEU A 19 17.38 -2.70 -3.26
CA LEU A 19 16.03 -2.19 -3.49
C LEU A 19 15.49 -1.25 -2.41
N TYR A 20 16.17 -1.06 -1.26
CA TYR A 20 15.60 -0.22 -0.20
C TYR A 20 15.24 1.19 -0.70
N ILE A 21 14.16 1.73 -0.16
CA ILE A 21 13.61 3.02 -0.58
C ILE A 21 14.24 4.16 0.21
N VAL A 22 14.72 5.17 -0.49
CA VAL A 22 15.03 6.50 0.04
C VAL A 22 14.12 7.49 -0.65
N SER A 23 13.52 8.40 0.11
CA SER A 23 12.61 9.44 -0.38
C SER A 23 12.80 10.74 0.39
N SER A 24 12.00 11.77 0.10
CA SER A 24 11.96 13.01 0.90
C SER A 24 11.53 12.76 2.36
N ALA A 25 10.79 11.67 2.61
CA ALA A 25 10.38 11.27 3.97
C ALA A 25 11.47 10.50 4.74
N GLY A 26 12.63 10.20 4.12
CA GLY A 26 13.75 9.49 4.73
C GLY A 26 14.08 8.16 4.07
N ALA A 27 14.96 7.38 4.71
CA ALA A 27 15.40 6.08 4.25
C ALA A 27 14.59 4.96 4.92
N HIS A 28 14.27 3.91 4.14
CA HIS A 28 13.49 2.75 4.58
C HIS A 28 14.28 1.43 4.33
N PRO A 29 15.39 1.21 5.04
CA PRO A 29 16.18 -0.01 4.90
C PRO A 29 15.59 -1.20 5.67
N VAL A 30 14.68 -0.92 6.60
CA VAL A 30 14.06 -1.89 7.51
C VAL A 30 12.57 -1.60 7.59
N SER A 31 11.74 -2.61 7.36
CA SER A 31 10.30 -2.54 7.56
C SER A 31 9.90 -3.21 8.86
N LYS A 32 8.95 -2.60 9.57
CA LYS A 32 8.42 -3.07 10.84
C LYS A 32 6.94 -3.36 10.71
N TYR A 33 6.56 -4.56 11.15
CA TYR A 33 5.17 -5.05 11.09
C TYR A 33 4.69 -5.48 12.47
N VAL A 34 3.39 -5.41 12.68
CA VAL A 34 2.70 -6.18 13.72
C VAL A 34 1.72 -7.10 13.00
N ILE A 35 2.02 -8.41 13.03
CA ILE A 35 1.11 -9.42 12.53
C ILE A 35 0.10 -9.74 13.62
N VAL A 36 -1.17 -9.78 13.24
CA VAL A 36 -2.30 -10.06 14.14
C VAL A 36 -2.89 -11.41 13.78
N ALA A 37 -3.04 -12.27 14.79
CA ALA A 37 -3.78 -13.51 14.68
C ALA A 37 -5.01 -13.47 15.59
N ILE A 38 -6.21 -13.60 15.01
CA ILE A 38 -7.47 -13.74 15.73
C ILE A 38 -7.89 -15.20 15.65
N GLU A 39 -7.85 -15.91 16.78
CA GLU A 39 -8.17 -17.33 16.90
C GLU A 39 -9.58 -17.52 17.44
N THR A 40 -10.29 -18.51 16.93
CA THR A 40 -11.69 -18.80 17.28
C THR A 40 -11.85 -20.09 18.04
N ASP A 41 -13.01 -20.28 18.68
CA ASP A 41 -13.42 -21.50 19.40
C ASP A 41 -13.57 -22.72 18.47
N GLU A 42 -13.69 -22.50 17.16
CA GLU A 42 -13.79 -23.56 16.14
C GLU A 42 -12.42 -23.88 15.51
N GLY A 43 -11.32 -23.30 16.02
CA GLY A 43 -9.95 -23.55 15.57
C GLY A 43 -9.52 -22.77 14.32
N ALA A 44 -10.37 -21.91 13.77
CA ALA A 44 -10.00 -21.03 12.67
C ALA A 44 -9.15 -19.86 13.17
N THR A 45 -8.18 -19.43 12.35
CA THR A 45 -7.37 -18.23 12.61
C THR A 45 -7.51 -17.25 11.45
N GLY A 46 -7.81 -15.99 11.77
CA GLY A 46 -7.76 -14.86 10.84
C GLY A 46 -6.46 -14.09 11.02
N TRP A 47 -5.93 -13.62 9.92
CA TRP A 47 -4.63 -12.94 9.86
C TRP A 47 -4.75 -11.50 9.40
N GLY A 48 -3.98 -10.62 10.02
CA GLY A 48 -3.88 -9.21 9.66
C GLY A 48 -2.47 -8.67 9.81
N GLU A 49 -2.20 -7.53 9.17
CA GLU A 49 -0.87 -6.94 9.09
C GLU A 49 -0.94 -5.42 9.24
N ALA A 50 -0.21 -4.89 10.22
CA ALA A 50 0.06 -3.46 10.35
C ALA A 50 1.51 -3.18 9.91
N SER A 51 1.68 -2.51 8.78
CA SER A 51 2.97 -2.00 8.30
C SER A 51 3.24 -0.63 8.94
N VAL A 52 3.97 -0.62 10.07
CA VAL A 52 4.15 0.59 10.88
C VAL A 52 5.44 1.32 10.53
N VAL A 53 5.32 2.60 10.12
CA VAL A 53 6.45 3.47 9.78
C VAL A 53 6.31 4.80 10.56
N PRO A 54 7.05 4.98 11.67
CA PRO A 54 6.88 6.14 12.55
C PRO A 54 7.01 7.49 11.85
N LEU A 55 7.95 7.64 10.93
CA LEU A 55 8.18 8.89 10.20
C LEU A 55 7.08 9.20 9.18
N TRP A 56 6.29 8.20 8.77
CA TRP A 56 5.27 8.35 7.76
C TRP A 56 3.84 8.30 8.33
N SER A 57 3.53 7.30 9.15
CA SER A 57 2.20 7.11 9.76
C SER A 57 2.11 7.54 11.22
N GLY A 58 3.24 7.74 11.90
CA GLY A 58 3.29 7.97 13.34
C GLY A 58 3.13 6.71 14.18
N GLU A 59 2.81 5.57 13.57
CA GLU A 59 2.59 4.31 14.29
C GLU A 59 3.89 3.54 14.51
N THR A 60 3.98 2.87 15.66
CA THR A 60 5.13 2.04 16.07
C THR A 60 4.68 0.63 16.42
N GLN A 61 5.59 -0.36 16.39
CA GLN A 61 5.26 -1.73 16.82
C GLN A 61 4.73 -1.76 18.26
N GLY A 62 5.40 -1.07 19.17
CA GLY A 62 4.99 -1.04 20.59
C GLY A 62 3.61 -0.42 20.77
N GLY A 63 3.34 0.72 20.11
CA GLY A 63 2.05 1.39 20.17
C GLY A 63 0.93 0.53 19.57
N ALA A 64 1.17 -0.07 18.40
CA ALA A 64 0.21 -0.97 17.76
C ALA A 64 -0.12 -2.19 18.63
N MET A 65 0.90 -2.84 19.21
CA MET A 65 0.69 -3.98 20.11
C MET A 65 -0.08 -3.59 21.37
N ALA A 66 0.28 -2.46 22.01
CA ALA A 66 -0.42 -1.98 23.19
C ALA A 66 -1.90 -1.68 22.86
N LEU A 67 -2.16 -0.98 21.76
CA LEU A 67 -3.54 -0.67 21.33
C LEU A 67 -4.36 -1.94 21.06
N ILE A 68 -3.76 -2.94 20.40
CA ILE A 68 -4.44 -4.21 20.13
C ILE A 68 -4.68 -4.98 21.43
N ASN A 69 -3.67 -5.15 22.25
CA ASN A 69 -3.74 -6.02 23.44
C ASN A 69 -4.59 -5.43 24.57
N ASP A 70 -4.45 -4.12 24.82
CA ASP A 70 -5.05 -3.46 25.98
C ASP A 70 -6.45 -2.90 25.69
N TYR A 71 -6.76 -2.61 24.40
CA TYR A 71 -8.02 -1.97 24.02
C TYR A 71 -8.85 -2.81 23.05
N PHE A 72 -8.29 -3.25 21.91
CA PHE A 72 -9.08 -3.97 20.91
C PHE A 72 -9.41 -5.40 21.34
N ALA A 73 -8.45 -6.12 21.92
CA ALA A 73 -8.69 -7.49 22.35
C ALA A 73 -9.82 -7.59 23.38
N PRO A 74 -9.89 -6.76 24.44
CA PRO A 74 -11.04 -6.77 25.37
C PRO A 74 -12.39 -6.49 24.70
N MET A 75 -12.44 -5.68 23.64
CA MET A 75 -13.67 -5.39 22.89
C MET A 75 -14.12 -6.55 22.00
N LEU A 76 -13.17 -7.39 21.56
CA LEU A 76 -13.39 -8.40 20.53
C LEU A 76 -13.53 -9.82 21.11
N LEU A 77 -12.90 -10.11 22.26
CA LEU A 77 -12.96 -11.44 22.88
C LEU A 77 -14.40 -11.84 23.18
N ASP A 78 -14.70 -13.13 22.98
CA ASP A 78 -16.00 -13.79 23.10
C ASP A 78 -17.11 -13.27 22.16
N GLN A 79 -16.81 -12.29 21.30
CA GLN A 79 -17.74 -11.80 20.28
C GLN A 79 -17.83 -12.80 19.11
N ARG A 80 -18.95 -12.75 18.39
CA ARG A 80 -19.17 -13.59 17.20
C ARG A 80 -18.50 -12.97 15.98
N VAL A 81 -17.80 -13.78 15.21
CA VAL A 81 -17.18 -13.32 13.93
C VAL A 81 -18.24 -12.83 12.93
N ASP A 82 -19.46 -13.34 12.98
CA ASP A 82 -20.55 -12.91 12.09
C ASP A 82 -20.93 -11.44 12.29
N ASP A 83 -20.67 -10.88 13.48
CA ASP A 83 -20.95 -9.48 13.82
C ASP A 83 -19.79 -8.55 13.42
N TYR A 84 -18.97 -8.96 12.46
CA TYR A 84 -17.71 -8.29 12.08
C TYR A 84 -17.87 -6.82 11.77
N GLU A 85 -18.97 -6.36 11.16
CA GLU A 85 -19.20 -4.95 10.86
C GLU A 85 -19.31 -4.09 12.13
N GLU A 86 -20.03 -4.61 13.14
CA GLU A 86 -20.13 -3.95 14.45
C GLU A 86 -18.80 -4.00 15.21
N LEU A 87 -18.04 -5.09 15.09
CA LEU A 87 -16.72 -5.22 15.70
C LEU A 87 -15.73 -4.21 15.08
N ILE A 88 -15.72 -4.08 13.76
CA ILE A 88 -14.92 -3.08 13.05
C ILE A 88 -15.30 -1.67 13.49
N LYS A 89 -16.60 -1.39 13.61
CA LYS A 89 -17.10 -0.09 14.07
C LYS A 89 -16.66 0.23 15.51
N LYS A 90 -16.62 -0.77 16.41
CA LYS A 90 -16.08 -0.58 17.77
C LYS A 90 -14.58 -0.21 17.74
N VAL A 91 -13.78 -0.93 16.95
CA VAL A 91 -12.36 -0.63 16.75
C VAL A 91 -12.17 0.77 16.15
N ASP A 92 -13.04 1.20 15.26
CA ASP A 92 -13.02 2.52 14.64
C ASP A 92 -13.32 3.68 15.61
N GLY A 93 -13.91 3.41 16.75
CA GLY A 93 -14.13 4.40 17.80
C GLY A 93 -12.86 5.02 18.39
N MET A 94 -11.71 4.34 18.24
CA MET A 94 -10.42 4.95 18.58
C MET A 94 -10.00 5.93 17.48
N LEU A 95 -9.33 7.01 17.83
CA LEU A 95 -8.83 7.98 16.84
C LEU A 95 -7.54 7.48 16.18
N ASP A 96 -7.29 7.91 14.96
CA ASP A 96 -6.06 7.61 14.19
C ASP A 96 -5.70 6.10 14.15
N ASN A 97 -4.42 5.75 14.23
CA ASN A 97 -3.92 4.36 14.27
C ASN A 97 -4.43 3.51 13.09
N HIS A 98 -4.35 4.06 11.90
CA HIS A 98 -4.97 3.48 10.71
C HIS A 98 -4.42 2.09 10.36
N PHE A 99 -3.10 1.90 10.39
CA PHE A 99 -2.47 0.62 10.08
C PHE A 99 -2.82 -0.45 11.12
N THR A 100 -2.85 -0.06 12.41
CA THR A 100 -3.25 -0.96 13.50
C THR A 100 -4.71 -1.42 13.36
N LYS A 101 -5.62 -0.51 13.05
CA LYS A 101 -7.04 -0.83 12.77
C LYS A 101 -7.19 -1.72 11.55
N ALA A 102 -6.46 -1.40 10.48
CA ALA A 102 -6.49 -2.19 9.26
C ALA A 102 -6.07 -3.64 9.50
N ALA A 103 -5.07 -3.88 10.35
CA ALA A 103 -4.64 -5.23 10.70
C ALA A 103 -5.76 -6.03 11.39
N VAL A 104 -6.50 -5.40 12.30
CA VAL A 104 -7.63 -6.07 12.97
C VAL A 104 -8.78 -6.31 11.99
N GLU A 105 -9.10 -5.36 11.14
CA GLU A 105 -10.13 -5.52 10.10
C GLU A 105 -9.76 -6.64 9.12
N MET A 106 -8.51 -6.69 8.63
CA MET A 106 -8.01 -7.76 7.76
C MET A 106 -8.22 -9.14 8.41
N ALA A 107 -7.84 -9.29 9.69
CA ALA A 107 -8.00 -10.55 10.41
C ALA A 107 -9.48 -10.96 10.57
N LEU A 108 -10.37 -10.01 10.82
CA LEU A 108 -11.81 -10.26 10.89
C LEU A 108 -12.38 -10.67 9.53
N LEU A 109 -12.05 -9.95 8.45
CA LEU A 109 -12.51 -10.28 7.11
C LEU A 109 -11.94 -11.61 6.61
N ASP A 110 -10.71 -11.96 6.99
CA ASP A 110 -10.12 -13.27 6.70
C ASP A 110 -10.93 -14.40 7.36
N LEU A 111 -11.33 -14.25 8.63
CA LEU A 111 -12.21 -15.20 9.31
C LEU A 111 -13.59 -15.29 8.65
N VAL A 112 -14.19 -14.17 8.30
CA VAL A 112 -15.49 -14.15 7.62
C VAL A 112 -15.42 -14.87 6.29
N GLY A 113 -14.37 -14.62 5.49
CA GLY A 113 -14.16 -15.32 4.23
C GLY A 113 -13.96 -16.82 4.40
N LYS A 114 -13.15 -17.23 5.36
CA LYS A 114 -12.96 -18.66 5.73
C LYS A 114 -14.28 -19.32 6.14
N ARG A 115 -15.07 -18.64 6.96
CA ARG A 115 -16.37 -19.14 7.40
C ARG A 115 -17.37 -19.27 6.25
N ARG A 116 -17.40 -18.31 5.34
CA ARG A 116 -18.29 -18.29 4.16
C ARG A 116 -17.73 -19.08 2.97
N ASN A 117 -16.53 -19.63 3.11
CA ASN A 117 -15.79 -20.32 2.05
C ASN A 117 -15.68 -19.49 0.76
N CYS A 118 -15.38 -18.20 0.89
CA CYS A 118 -15.20 -17.29 -0.24
C CYS A 118 -14.03 -16.33 0.01
N PRO A 119 -13.40 -15.81 -1.06
CA PRO A 119 -12.34 -14.81 -0.93
C PRO A 119 -12.91 -13.47 -0.44
N VAL A 120 -12.06 -12.63 0.18
CA VAL A 120 -12.49 -11.35 0.76
C VAL A 120 -13.12 -10.42 -0.28
N PHE A 121 -12.65 -10.41 -1.53
CA PHE A 121 -13.27 -9.56 -2.56
C PHE A 121 -14.76 -9.87 -2.78
N GLU A 122 -15.22 -11.12 -2.58
CA GLU A 122 -16.66 -11.46 -2.65
C GLU A 122 -17.45 -10.83 -1.48
N ILE A 123 -16.86 -10.75 -0.29
CA ILE A 123 -17.50 -10.13 0.88
C ILE A 123 -17.70 -8.63 0.65
N ILE A 124 -16.76 -8.00 -0.04
CA ILE A 124 -16.75 -6.55 -0.27
C ILE A 124 -17.36 -6.14 -1.61
N GLY A 125 -18.18 -6.97 -2.25
CA GLY A 125 -19.00 -6.60 -3.42
C GLY A 125 -18.68 -7.33 -4.71
N GLY A 126 -17.82 -8.36 -4.67
CA GLY A 126 -17.42 -9.20 -5.80
C GLY A 126 -16.38 -8.56 -6.69
N ALA A 127 -15.73 -9.37 -7.52
CA ALA A 127 -14.74 -8.90 -8.47
C ALA A 127 -15.37 -7.98 -9.53
N LYS A 128 -14.81 -6.79 -9.69
CA LYS A 128 -15.17 -5.79 -10.72
C LYS A 128 -14.03 -5.58 -11.71
N ASN A 129 -12.82 -5.93 -11.32
CA ASN A 129 -11.60 -5.85 -12.13
C ASN A 129 -11.05 -7.26 -12.39
N PRO A 130 -10.19 -7.43 -13.41
CA PRO A 130 -9.47 -8.69 -13.63
C PRO A 130 -8.65 -9.11 -12.41
N LEU A 131 -8.54 -10.41 -12.16
CA LEU A 131 -7.77 -10.97 -11.05
C LEU A 131 -6.25 -11.01 -11.29
N GLU A 132 -5.79 -10.61 -12.47
CA GLU A 132 -4.40 -10.36 -12.81
C GLU A 132 -4.20 -8.85 -12.92
N ILE A 133 -3.64 -8.25 -11.87
CA ILE A 133 -3.55 -6.79 -11.70
C ILE A 133 -2.20 -6.29 -12.21
N PRO A 134 -2.15 -5.36 -13.19
CA PRO A 134 -0.91 -4.70 -13.59
C PRO A 134 -0.30 -3.89 -12.45
N ILE A 135 1.01 -4.07 -12.23
CA ILE A 135 1.79 -3.35 -11.23
C ILE A 135 2.94 -2.58 -11.88
N LYS A 136 3.34 -1.49 -11.24
CA LYS A 136 4.56 -0.75 -11.58
C LYS A 136 5.68 -1.09 -10.62
N PHE A 137 6.92 -0.75 -10.97
CA PHE A 137 8.04 -0.88 -10.05
C PHE A 137 8.48 0.49 -9.51
N SER A 138 8.58 0.62 -8.19
CA SER A 138 8.99 1.85 -7.51
C SER A 138 10.47 1.80 -7.14
N ILE A 139 11.23 2.87 -7.46
CA ILE A 139 12.67 2.97 -7.23
C ILE A 139 12.94 4.16 -6.30
N GLY A 140 13.64 3.92 -5.19
CA GLY A 140 14.06 4.94 -4.23
C GLY A 140 15.10 5.91 -4.85
N LEU A 141 15.39 6.99 -4.12
CA LEU A 141 16.43 7.95 -4.50
C LEU A 141 17.79 7.25 -4.57
N ARG A 142 18.43 7.33 -5.74
CA ARG A 142 19.77 6.82 -6.03
C ARG A 142 20.48 7.75 -6.99
N GLU A 143 21.75 7.46 -7.30
CA GLU A 143 22.44 8.15 -8.40
C GLU A 143 21.66 7.96 -9.71
N PRO A 144 21.65 8.97 -10.61
CA PRO A 144 20.90 8.92 -11.87
C PRO A 144 21.16 7.64 -12.67
N ARG A 145 22.44 7.27 -12.83
CA ARG A 145 22.84 6.05 -13.56
C ARG A 145 22.34 4.77 -12.92
N ASP A 146 22.38 4.67 -11.59
CA ASP A 146 21.93 3.48 -10.88
C ASP A 146 20.42 3.33 -10.97
N THR A 147 19.68 4.45 -10.85
CA THR A 147 18.22 4.46 -11.04
C THR A 147 17.85 4.01 -12.46
N ALA A 148 18.55 4.50 -13.47
CA ALA A 148 18.34 4.13 -14.87
C ALA A 148 18.62 2.65 -15.12
N ASN A 149 19.70 2.10 -14.55
CA ASN A 149 20.06 0.68 -14.67
C ASN A 149 18.98 -0.23 -14.06
N ILE A 150 18.50 0.10 -12.85
CA ILE A 150 17.41 -0.65 -12.20
C ILE A 150 16.13 -0.55 -13.04
N ALA A 151 15.76 0.64 -13.51
CA ALA A 151 14.58 0.85 -14.33
C ALA A 151 14.63 0.02 -15.63
N ALA A 152 15.76 0.05 -16.35
CA ALA A 152 15.96 -0.75 -17.56
C ALA A 152 15.90 -2.26 -17.29
N GLN A 153 16.44 -2.72 -16.15
CA GLN A 153 16.35 -4.11 -15.75
C GLN A 153 14.88 -4.49 -15.50
N LYS A 154 14.10 -3.68 -14.76
CA LYS A 154 12.69 -3.97 -14.46
C LYS A 154 11.82 -3.98 -15.72
N VAL A 155 12.12 -3.13 -16.69
CA VAL A 155 11.45 -3.17 -17.99
C VAL A 155 11.75 -4.49 -18.73
N ARG A 156 13.00 -4.98 -18.70
CA ARG A 156 13.35 -6.32 -19.25
C ARG A 156 12.66 -7.46 -18.50
N GLU A 157 12.39 -7.29 -17.20
CA GLU A 157 11.58 -8.21 -16.39
C GLU A 157 10.07 -8.12 -16.68
N GLY A 158 9.65 -7.21 -17.58
CA GLY A 158 8.28 -7.08 -18.07
C GLY A 158 7.41 -6.02 -17.38
N PHE A 159 7.99 -5.16 -16.56
CA PHE A 159 7.27 -4.01 -16.03
C PHE A 159 7.01 -2.97 -17.13
N THR A 160 5.79 -2.49 -17.23
CA THR A 160 5.36 -1.50 -18.23
C THR A 160 5.23 -0.09 -17.66
N ALA A 161 5.48 0.05 -16.38
CA ALA A 161 5.43 1.32 -15.65
C ALA A 161 6.52 1.35 -14.57
N ILE A 162 7.20 2.49 -14.45
CA ILE A 162 8.25 2.76 -13.47
C ILE A 162 7.87 4.02 -12.69
N LYS A 163 8.01 3.98 -11.36
CA LYS A 163 7.94 5.15 -10.47
C LYS A 163 9.31 5.40 -9.86
N ILE A 164 9.76 6.64 -9.84
CA ILE A 164 11.01 7.04 -9.19
C ILE A 164 10.77 8.12 -8.15
N LYS A 165 11.52 8.09 -7.06
CA LYS A 165 11.48 9.13 -6.04
C LYS A 165 12.29 10.34 -6.50
N VAL A 166 11.77 11.54 -6.18
CA VAL A 166 12.39 12.86 -6.41
C VAL A 166 12.11 13.77 -5.21
N GLY A 167 12.71 14.95 -5.15
CA GLY A 167 12.36 15.98 -4.17
C GLY A 167 13.55 16.73 -3.55
N PRO A 168 14.58 16.07 -2.98
CA PRO A 168 15.59 16.75 -2.17
C PRO A 168 16.59 17.60 -2.96
N ASP A 169 16.90 17.21 -4.20
CA ASP A 169 17.91 17.87 -5.03
C ASP A 169 17.39 18.04 -6.48
N PRO A 170 16.81 19.20 -6.82
CA PRO A 170 16.17 19.43 -8.12
C PRO A 170 17.06 19.15 -9.33
N GLU A 171 18.36 19.49 -9.26
CA GLU A 171 19.28 19.28 -10.37
C GLU A 171 19.63 17.80 -10.54
N LYS A 172 19.84 17.10 -9.45
CA LYS A 172 20.08 15.66 -9.47
C LYS A 172 18.80 14.88 -9.86
N ASP A 173 17.65 15.37 -9.43
CA ASP A 173 16.34 14.78 -9.76
C ASP A 173 16.06 14.92 -11.26
N LEU A 174 16.33 16.09 -11.86
CA LEU A 174 16.20 16.27 -13.30
C LEU A 174 17.06 15.28 -14.08
N ARG A 175 18.35 15.18 -13.72
CA ARG A 175 19.26 14.20 -14.34
C ARG A 175 18.78 12.76 -14.14
N ARG A 176 18.18 12.45 -12.99
CA ARG A 176 17.62 11.11 -12.69
C ARG A 176 16.43 10.79 -13.59
N VAL A 177 15.49 11.73 -13.73
CA VAL A 177 14.31 11.56 -14.62
C VAL A 177 14.77 11.39 -16.07
N GLU A 178 15.71 12.20 -16.52
CA GLU A 178 16.29 12.15 -17.88
C GLU A 178 16.95 10.79 -18.14
N ALA A 179 17.89 10.38 -17.28
CA ALA A 179 18.58 9.10 -17.42
C ALA A 179 17.63 7.88 -17.42
N VAL A 180 16.59 7.93 -16.57
CA VAL A 180 15.57 6.87 -16.55
C VAL A 180 14.76 6.87 -17.84
N ARG A 181 14.28 8.03 -18.31
CA ARG A 181 13.51 8.14 -19.55
C ARG A 181 14.31 7.63 -20.76
N GLU A 182 15.58 8.00 -20.85
CA GLU A 182 16.47 7.49 -21.90
C GLU A 182 16.62 5.95 -21.83
N ALA A 183 16.80 5.41 -20.64
CA ALA A 183 17.03 3.97 -20.43
C ALA A 183 15.79 3.10 -20.71
N ILE A 184 14.58 3.59 -20.39
CA ILE A 184 13.34 2.82 -20.56
C ILE A 184 12.61 3.10 -21.88
N GLY A 185 13.01 4.16 -22.61
CA GLY A 185 12.36 4.57 -23.85
C GLY A 185 10.99 5.23 -23.67
N PRO A 186 10.38 5.75 -24.73
CA PRO A 186 9.13 6.52 -24.66
C PRO A 186 7.88 5.68 -24.42
N GLY A 187 7.93 4.37 -24.68
CA GLY A 187 6.78 3.47 -24.58
C GLY A 187 6.47 3.00 -23.16
N VAL A 188 7.39 3.16 -22.21
CA VAL A 188 7.21 2.78 -20.81
C VAL A 188 6.65 3.96 -20.03
N ARG A 189 5.63 3.73 -19.21
CA ARG A 189 5.04 4.76 -18.35
C ARG A 189 6.05 5.16 -17.27
N LEU A 190 6.20 6.44 -17.04
CA LEU A 190 7.10 7.00 -16.02
C LEU A 190 6.34 7.95 -15.12
N ASN A 191 6.47 7.75 -13.82
CA ASN A 191 5.87 8.56 -12.77
C ASN A 191 6.95 9.04 -11.80
N VAL A 192 6.73 10.17 -11.18
CA VAL A 192 7.58 10.64 -10.08
C VAL A 192 6.76 10.78 -8.80
N ASP A 193 7.42 10.52 -7.66
CA ASP A 193 6.84 10.68 -6.35
C ASP A 193 7.75 11.56 -5.49
N VAL A 194 7.18 12.66 -5.03
CA VAL A 194 7.88 13.71 -4.28
C VAL A 194 7.80 13.48 -2.77
N ASN A 195 6.83 12.69 -2.31
CA ASN A 195 6.51 12.49 -0.89
C ASN A 195 6.41 13.80 -0.10
N GLY A 196 5.72 14.80 -0.67
CA GLY A 196 5.49 16.09 -0.03
C GLY A 196 6.72 17.01 0.11
N GLY A 197 7.78 16.73 -0.63
CA GLY A 197 9.08 17.37 -0.47
C GLY A 197 9.21 18.79 -1.06
N TRP A 198 8.21 19.32 -1.79
CA TRP A 198 8.29 20.63 -2.42
C TRP A 198 7.28 21.63 -1.87
N SER A 199 7.62 22.94 -1.92
CA SER A 199 6.59 23.97 -1.87
C SER A 199 5.78 23.99 -3.17
N ALA A 200 4.60 24.62 -3.18
CA ALA A 200 3.78 24.71 -4.37
C ALA A 200 4.53 25.41 -5.54
N GLU A 201 5.27 26.50 -5.25
CA GLU A 201 6.06 27.21 -6.25
C GLU A 201 7.20 26.36 -6.81
N GLN A 202 7.88 25.61 -5.94
CA GLN A 202 8.92 24.67 -6.36
C GLN A 202 8.33 23.58 -7.23
N ALA A 203 7.22 22.98 -6.81
CA ALA A 203 6.53 21.93 -7.55
C ALA A 203 6.16 22.36 -8.98
N ILE A 204 5.55 23.54 -9.13
CA ILE A 204 5.20 24.10 -10.45
C ILE A 204 6.43 24.26 -11.32
N ARG A 205 7.52 24.80 -10.77
CA ARG A 205 8.78 25.01 -11.51
C ARG A 205 9.40 23.68 -11.94
N GLU A 206 9.53 22.71 -11.04
CA GLU A 206 10.18 21.43 -11.33
C GLU A 206 9.34 20.57 -12.27
N ILE A 207 8.01 20.54 -12.11
CA ILE A 207 7.11 19.79 -13.01
C ILE A 207 7.22 20.32 -14.44
N ARG A 208 7.31 21.64 -14.64
CA ARG A 208 7.53 22.22 -15.98
C ARG A 208 8.86 21.79 -16.60
N ARG A 209 9.90 21.61 -15.79
CA ARG A 209 11.20 21.07 -16.27
C ARG A 209 11.09 19.60 -16.71
N TYR A 210 10.13 18.85 -16.15
CA TYR A 210 9.89 17.45 -16.48
C TYR A 210 8.94 17.24 -17.68
N GLU A 211 8.30 18.28 -18.20
CA GLU A 211 7.31 18.20 -19.27
C GLU A 211 7.81 17.39 -20.48
N LYS A 212 9.06 17.62 -20.91
CA LYS A 212 9.70 16.91 -22.03
C LYS A 212 9.86 15.40 -21.82
N PHE A 213 9.73 14.89 -20.59
CA PHE A 213 9.88 13.47 -20.27
C PHE A 213 8.56 12.70 -20.28
N ASN A 214 7.45 13.34 -20.59
CA ASN A 214 6.13 12.72 -20.69
C ASN A 214 5.78 11.88 -19.47
N LEU A 215 5.75 12.51 -18.28
CA LEU A 215 5.31 11.86 -17.03
C LEU A 215 3.81 11.61 -17.08
N GLU A 216 3.39 10.44 -16.60
CA GLU A 216 1.97 10.07 -16.54
C GLU A 216 1.23 10.86 -15.45
N TYR A 217 1.87 11.05 -14.30
CA TYR A 217 1.43 11.91 -13.18
C TYR A 217 2.60 12.21 -12.23
N VAL A 218 2.39 13.18 -11.35
CA VAL A 218 3.27 13.51 -10.22
C VAL A 218 2.53 13.21 -8.91
N GLU A 219 3.13 12.36 -8.07
CA GLU A 219 2.55 11.93 -6.80
C GLU A 219 3.02 12.84 -5.67
N GLN A 220 2.07 13.28 -4.83
CA GLN A 220 2.22 14.10 -3.64
C GLN A 220 3.31 15.18 -3.74
N PRO A 221 3.11 16.21 -4.58
CA PRO A 221 4.12 17.25 -4.78
C PRO A 221 4.36 18.12 -3.54
N THR A 222 3.29 18.46 -2.80
CA THR A 222 3.32 19.35 -1.63
C THR A 222 3.16 18.57 -0.31
N PRO A 223 3.54 19.15 0.83
CA PRO A 223 3.29 18.56 2.14
C PRO A 223 1.84 18.13 2.31
N ARG A 224 1.60 17.02 3.05
CA ARG A 224 0.28 16.40 3.20
C ARG A 224 -0.84 17.34 3.66
N TRP A 225 -0.50 18.38 4.39
CA TRP A 225 -1.44 19.38 4.91
C TRP A 225 -1.68 20.55 3.97
N ASP A 226 -0.85 20.72 2.92
CA ASP A 226 -0.95 21.84 1.96
C ASP A 226 -1.82 21.44 0.74
N ILE A 227 -3.11 21.24 0.98
CA ILE A 227 -4.08 20.89 -0.07
C ILE A 227 -4.30 22.06 -1.04
N GLU A 228 -4.25 23.30 -0.55
CA GLU A 228 -4.39 24.49 -1.40
C GLU A 228 -3.20 24.66 -2.32
N GLY A 229 -1.98 24.45 -1.80
CA GLY A 229 -0.77 24.41 -2.61
C GLY A 229 -0.83 23.30 -3.66
N MET A 230 -1.31 22.11 -3.31
CA MET A 230 -1.51 21.00 -4.27
C MET A 230 -2.52 21.36 -5.36
N ALA A 231 -3.64 22.02 -5.02
CA ALA A 231 -4.63 22.50 -5.99
C ALA A 231 -4.02 23.54 -6.94
N LYS A 232 -3.20 24.46 -6.42
CA LYS A 232 -2.43 25.43 -7.23
C LYS A 232 -1.47 24.71 -8.18
N VAL A 233 -0.72 23.72 -7.70
CA VAL A 233 0.20 22.91 -8.54
C VAL A 233 -0.57 22.25 -9.67
N ARG A 234 -1.69 21.56 -9.38
CA ARG A 234 -2.53 20.93 -10.39
C ARG A 234 -2.99 21.91 -11.47
N LYS A 235 -3.47 23.07 -11.06
CA LYS A 235 -3.97 24.10 -11.97
C LYS A 235 -2.89 24.72 -12.86
N GLU A 236 -1.70 24.95 -12.31
CA GLU A 236 -0.67 25.77 -12.95
C GLU A 236 0.46 24.98 -13.63
N SER A 237 0.65 23.70 -13.26
CA SER A 237 1.71 22.88 -13.84
C SER A 237 1.30 22.16 -15.13
N GLY A 238 0.01 21.95 -15.36
CA GLY A 238 -0.50 21.18 -16.49
C GLY A 238 -0.32 19.66 -16.37
N ALA A 239 0.36 19.17 -15.33
CA ALA A 239 0.52 17.74 -15.07
C ALA A 239 -0.66 17.18 -14.28
N ARG A 240 -0.91 15.86 -14.42
CA ARG A 240 -1.83 15.18 -13.52
C ARG A 240 -1.18 15.02 -12.15
N ILE A 241 -1.94 15.29 -11.10
CA ILE A 241 -1.49 15.19 -9.71
C ILE A 241 -2.19 14.03 -9.02
N MET A 242 -1.41 13.26 -8.28
CA MET A 242 -1.92 12.21 -7.39
C MET A 242 -1.74 12.64 -5.94
N ALA A 243 -2.82 12.59 -5.14
CA ALA A 243 -2.79 12.76 -3.70
C ALA A 243 -2.55 11.40 -3.04
N ASP A 244 -1.49 11.29 -2.22
CA ASP A 244 -1.19 10.11 -1.39
C ASP A 244 -1.25 10.45 0.10
N GLU A 245 -0.23 11.07 0.66
CA GLU A 245 -0.14 11.40 2.09
C GLU A 245 -1.22 12.39 2.55
N SER A 246 -1.85 13.08 1.63
CA SER A 246 -2.96 13.99 1.91
C SER A 246 -4.30 13.27 2.18
N VAL A 247 -4.40 11.94 1.95
CA VAL A 247 -5.67 11.21 2.03
C VAL A 247 -5.55 9.94 2.88
N PHE A 248 -5.66 10.09 4.20
CA PHE A 248 -5.83 8.97 5.15
C PHE A 248 -7.30 8.65 5.40
N THR A 249 -8.14 9.66 5.43
CA THR A 249 -9.55 9.55 5.81
C THR A 249 -10.48 10.00 4.70
N ILE A 250 -11.75 9.58 4.78
CA ILE A 250 -12.80 10.04 3.86
C ILE A 250 -13.01 11.57 3.91
N TRP A 251 -12.74 12.20 5.05
CA TRP A 251 -12.86 13.65 5.21
C TRP A 251 -11.78 14.38 4.42
N GLN A 252 -10.54 13.87 4.47
CA GLN A 252 -9.45 14.40 3.67
C GLN A 252 -9.67 14.16 2.17
N ALA A 253 -10.22 12.99 1.79
CA ALA A 253 -10.61 12.76 0.40
C ALA A 253 -11.66 13.79 -0.07
N ARG A 254 -12.67 14.09 0.74
CA ARG A 254 -13.65 15.14 0.44
C ARG A 254 -13.02 16.51 0.27
N GLU A 255 -12.04 16.86 1.10
CA GLU A 255 -11.33 18.13 0.99
C GLU A 255 -10.53 18.21 -0.31
N VAL A 256 -9.75 17.17 -0.64
CA VAL A 256 -9.00 17.07 -1.90
C VAL A 256 -9.93 17.21 -3.11
N ILE A 257 -11.08 16.55 -3.08
CA ILE A 257 -12.11 16.62 -4.13
C ILE A 257 -12.70 18.04 -4.24
N ALA A 258 -13.13 18.60 -3.11
CA ALA A 258 -13.77 19.92 -3.07
C ALA A 258 -12.83 21.04 -3.56
N LYS A 259 -11.55 20.95 -3.24
CA LYS A 259 -10.51 21.89 -3.69
C LYS A 259 -9.96 21.56 -5.09
N GLN A 260 -10.43 20.50 -5.72
CA GLN A 260 -9.90 20.02 -7.03
C GLN A 260 -8.38 19.86 -7.01
N ALA A 261 -7.82 19.34 -5.91
CA ALA A 261 -6.40 19.32 -5.66
C ALA A 261 -5.66 18.16 -6.35
N ALA A 262 -6.38 17.14 -6.85
CA ALA A 262 -5.77 15.98 -7.49
C ALA A 262 -6.64 15.42 -8.63
N ASP A 263 -6.02 14.69 -9.55
CA ASP A 263 -6.63 13.91 -10.63
C ASP A 263 -6.75 12.44 -10.26
N LEU A 264 -5.87 11.98 -9.34
CA LEU A 264 -5.87 10.64 -8.80
C LEU A 264 -5.77 10.70 -7.27
N ILE A 265 -6.33 9.70 -6.61
CA ILE A 265 -6.16 9.49 -5.17
C ILE A 265 -5.55 8.11 -4.95
N SER A 266 -4.41 8.08 -4.27
CA SER A 266 -3.78 6.85 -3.78
C SER A 266 -4.51 6.37 -2.53
N ILE A 267 -5.01 5.12 -2.56
CA ILE A 267 -5.64 4.45 -1.42
C ILE A 267 -4.91 3.15 -1.13
N TYR A 268 -4.89 2.69 0.10
CA TYR A 268 -4.51 1.32 0.46
C TYR A 268 -4.98 0.96 1.87
N PRO A 269 -5.26 -0.32 2.15
CA PRO A 269 -5.94 -0.73 3.39
C PRO A 269 -5.25 -0.21 4.65
N GLY A 270 -3.92 -0.32 4.74
CA GLY A 270 -3.15 0.15 5.90
C GLY A 270 -3.37 1.62 6.18
N LYS A 271 -3.11 2.48 5.19
CA LYS A 271 -3.21 3.94 5.33
C LYS A 271 -4.64 4.40 5.66
N ASN A 272 -5.63 3.77 5.07
CA ASN A 272 -7.02 4.22 5.20
C ASN A 272 -7.77 3.56 6.37
N GLY A 273 -7.08 2.74 7.18
CA GLY A 273 -7.66 2.12 8.37
C GLY A 273 -8.55 0.92 8.09
N GLY A 274 -8.35 0.26 6.96
CA GLY A 274 -9.03 -0.97 6.55
C GLY A 274 -9.45 -0.99 5.09
N ILE A 275 -9.79 -2.18 4.59
CA ILE A 275 -10.28 -2.43 3.24
C ILE A 275 -11.61 -1.71 3.02
N LEU A 276 -12.53 -1.78 4.00
CA LEU A 276 -13.86 -1.18 3.89
C LEU A 276 -13.81 0.35 3.84
N LYS A 277 -12.90 0.97 4.58
CA LYS A 277 -12.71 2.43 4.53
C LYS A 277 -12.05 2.88 3.24
N ALA A 278 -11.01 2.17 2.79
CA ALA A 278 -10.37 2.45 1.51
C ALA A 278 -11.39 2.34 0.36
N ARG A 279 -12.28 1.32 0.40
CA ARG A 279 -13.37 1.17 -0.56
C ARG A 279 -14.34 2.36 -0.54
N LYS A 280 -14.74 2.86 0.64
CA LYS A 280 -15.60 4.04 0.74
C LYS A 280 -14.96 5.31 0.15
N ILE A 281 -13.64 5.46 0.32
CA ILE A 281 -12.90 6.55 -0.34
C ILE A 281 -12.92 6.36 -1.86
N CYS A 282 -12.77 5.12 -2.34
CA CYS A 282 -12.83 4.79 -3.77
C CYS A 282 -14.19 5.14 -4.37
N GLU A 283 -15.29 4.78 -3.71
CA GLU A 283 -16.66 5.10 -4.11
C GLU A 283 -16.91 6.63 -4.16
N LEU A 284 -16.40 7.35 -3.17
CA LEU A 284 -16.49 8.82 -3.13
C LEU A 284 -15.70 9.46 -4.28
N ALA A 285 -14.48 9.00 -4.54
CA ALA A 285 -13.64 9.50 -5.63
C ALA A 285 -14.28 9.22 -6.99
N GLU A 286 -14.88 8.03 -7.17
CA GLU A 286 -15.62 7.65 -8.38
C GLU A 286 -16.77 8.60 -8.67
N SER A 287 -17.56 8.93 -7.65
CA SER A 287 -18.68 9.88 -7.77
C SER A 287 -18.24 11.29 -8.19
N ALA A 288 -16.99 11.64 -7.93
CA ALA A 288 -16.37 12.91 -8.30
C ALA A 288 -15.56 12.85 -9.61
N GLY A 289 -15.53 11.69 -10.29
CA GLY A 289 -14.75 11.49 -11.52
C GLY A 289 -13.24 11.42 -11.32
N ILE A 290 -12.78 11.21 -10.08
CA ILE A 290 -11.35 11.07 -9.73
C ILE A 290 -11.00 9.59 -9.66
N VAL A 291 -9.96 9.18 -10.37
CA VAL A 291 -9.50 7.77 -10.40
C VAL A 291 -8.77 7.43 -9.10
N CYS A 292 -9.03 6.24 -8.56
CA CYS A 292 -8.24 5.69 -7.47
C CYS A 292 -7.08 4.84 -7.98
N HIS A 293 -5.98 4.94 -7.25
CA HIS A 293 -4.78 4.17 -7.44
C HIS A 293 -4.42 3.45 -6.12
N LEU A 294 -3.75 2.31 -6.18
CA LEU A 294 -3.23 1.68 -4.97
C LEU A 294 -1.76 2.05 -4.77
N GLY A 295 -1.50 2.75 -3.67
CA GLY A 295 -0.17 3.02 -3.15
C GLY A 295 0.32 1.86 -2.27
N SER A 296 1.52 2.00 -1.68
CA SER A 296 2.12 0.98 -0.82
C SER A 296 3.05 1.58 0.22
N ASN A 297 3.04 0.97 1.39
CA ASN A 297 4.03 1.15 2.45
C ASN A 297 4.93 -0.10 2.58
N LEU A 298 5.17 -0.79 1.46
CA LEU A 298 5.86 -2.07 1.35
C LEU A 298 5.20 -3.17 2.20
N GLU A 299 3.89 -3.29 2.09
CA GLU A 299 3.12 -4.34 2.77
C GLU A 299 3.71 -5.72 2.47
N TRP A 300 3.71 -6.58 3.46
CA TRP A 300 4.15 -7.96 3.34
C TRP A 300 3.02 -8.84 2.76
N ASP A 301 3.06 -10.15 2.92
CA ASP A 301 2.12 -11.05 2.22
C ASP A 301 0.64 -10.83 2.57
N ILE A 302 0.33 -10.55 3.85
CA ILE A 302 -1.06 -10.39 4.31
C ILE A 302 -1.62 -9.05 3.85
N GLY A 303 -0.87 -7.98 4.04
CA GLY A 303 -1.25 -6.64 3.58
C GLY A 303 -1.35 -6.58 2.05
N THR A 304 -0.43 -7.24 1.34
CA THR A 304 -0.47 -7.37 -0.12
C THR A 304 -1.72 -8.11 -0.59
N ALA A 305 -2.13 -9.20 0.08
CA ALA A 305 -3.39 -9.90 -0.23
C ALA A 305 -4.59 -8.97 -0.04
N ALA A 306 -4.64 -8.21 1.04
CA ALA A 306 -5.70 -7.24 1.30
C ALA A 306 -5.77 -6.17 0.19
N MET A 307 -4.62 -5.68 -0.30
CA MET A 307 -4.54 -4.76 -1.44
C MET A 307 -5.08 -5.40 -2.72
N CYS A 308 -4.74 -6.66 -2.99
CA CYS A 308 -5.26 -7.41 -4.14
C CYS A 308 -6.79 -7.52 -4.10
N HIS A 309 -7.37 -7.86 -2.95
CA HIS A 309 -8.83 -7.94 -2.79
C HIS A 309 -9.50 -6.58 -2.98
N LEU A 310 -8.93 -5.50 -2.44
CA LEU A 310 -9.43 -4.14 -2.65
C LEU A 310 -9.39 -3.77 -4.13
N ALA A 311 -8.27 -4.04 -4.83
CA ALA A 311 -8.14 -3.77 -6.26
C ALA A 311 -9.15 -4.54 -7.10
N ALA A 312 -9.39 -5.82 -6.76
CA ALA A 312 -10.36 -6.65 -7.47
C ALA A 312 -11.79 -6.13 -7.33
N ALA A 313 -12.17 -5.64 -6.14
CA ALA A 313 -13.54 -5.23 -5.84
C ALA A 313 -13.88 -3.77 -6.18
N CYS A 314 -12.89 -2.90 -6.38
CA CYS A 314 -13.10 -1.47 -6.65
C CYS A 314 -12.96 -1.13 -8.13
N PRO A 315 -14.06 -0.90 -8.88
CA PRO A 315 -14.00 -0.66 -10.33
C PRO A 315 -13.24 0.61 -10.69
N ASN A 316 -13.23 1.60 -9.79
CA ASN A 316 -12.51 2.85 -9.96
C ASN A 316 -10.98 2.74 -9.72
N VAL A 317 -10.49 1.59 -9.28
CA VAL A 317 -9.05 1.27 -9.32
C VAL A 317 -8.69 0.81 -10.73
N ARG A 318 -8.21 1.75 -11.54
CA ARG A 318 -7.94 1.55 -12.96
C ARG A 318 -6.49 1.11 -13.19
N ALA A 319 -6.14 -0.08 -12.68
CA ALA A 319 -4.79 -0.64 -12.82
C ALA A 319 -4.39 -0.91 -14.30
N ASP A 320 -5.37 -1.12 -15.18
CA ASP A 320 -5.20 -1.21 -16.63
C ASP A 320 -4.62 0.09 -17.22
N ARG A 321 -5.05 1.22 -16.70
CA ARG A 321 -4.61 2.56 -17.11
C ARG A 321 -3.43 3.05 -16.28
N TYR A 322 -3.44 2.83 -14.98
CA TYR A 322 -2.43 3.28 -14.03
C TYR A 322 -1.96 2.07 -13.19
N PRO A 323 -0.93 1.32 -13.64
CA PRO A 323 -0.41 0.18 -12.89
C PRO A 323 -0.09 0.55 -11.45
N VAL A 324 -0.52 -0.29 -10.50
CA VAL A 324 -0.54 0.01 -9.06
C VAL A 324 0.72 -0.43 -8.32
N ASP A 325 0.89 -0.01 -7.06
CA ASP A 325 2.04 -0.33 -6.21
C ASP A 325 1.84 -1.59 -5.34
N ILE A 326 1.15 -2.61 -5.80
CA ILE A 326 1.04 -3.90 -5.08
C ILE A 326 2.33 -4.70 -5.33
N LEU A 327 3.38 -4.43 -4.55
CA LEU A 327 4.73 -4.89 -4.86
C LEU A 327 5.61 -5.17 -3.63
N GLY A 328 5.10 -4.98 -2.40
CA GLY A 328 5.89 -5.10 -1.18
C GLY A 328 6.71 -6.39 -1.08
N PRO A 329 6.15 -7.59 -1.33
CA PRO A 329 6.90 -8.84 -1.26
C PRO A 329 8.13 -8.93 -2.16
N LEU A 330 8.19 -8.14 -3.25
CA LEU A 330 9.36 -8.10 -4.14
C LEU A 330 10.61 -7.50 -3.48
N TYR A 331 10.44 -6.81 -2.36
CA TYR A 331 11.52 -6.12 -1.64
C TYR A 331 12.14 -6.94 -0.51
N TYR A 332 11.59 -8.13 -0.21
CA TYR A 332 12.05 -8.98 0.88
C TYR A 332 12.57 -10.32 0.37
N ALA A 333 13.46 -10.94 1.15
CA ALA A 333 13.95 -12.28 0.89
C ALA A 333 13.14 -13.38 1.59
N SER A 334 12.32 -13.01 2.59
CA SER A 334 11.53 -13.94 3.41
C SER A 334 10.04 -13.64 3.36
N HIS A 335 9.22 -14.69 3.41
CA HIS A 335 7.76 -14.63 3.32
C HIS A 335 7.13 -15.53 4.39
N PRO A 336 6.14 -15.05 5.19
CA PRO A 336 5.45 -15.86 6.19
C PRO A 336 4.40 -16.77 5.55
N ALA A 337 3.98 -16.47 4.34
CA ALA A 337 3.01 -17.28 3.64
C ALA A 337 3.63 -18.59 3.13
N VAL A 338 2.98 -19.72 3.44
CA VAL A 338 3.36 -21.03 2.90
C VAL A 338 3.19 -21.04 1.37
N ASP A 339 2.11 -20.39 0.91
CA ASP A 339 1.85 -20.13 -0.49
C ASP A 339 1.87 -18.61 -0.70
N PRO A 340 3.04 -18.01 -1.02
CA PRO A 340 3.16 -16.56 -1.15
C PRO A 340 2.36 -16.03 -2.34
N ILE A 341 2.05 -14.72 -2.29
CA ILE A 341 1.38 -14.01 -3.38
C ILE A 341 2.18 -14.19 -4.68
N CYS A 342 1.46 -14.54 -5.74
CA CYS A 342 2.08 -14.83 -7.04
C CYS A 342 2.29 -13.55 -7.85
N PHE A 343 3.53 -13.29 -8.22
CA PHE A 343 3.92 -12.23 -9.15
C PHE A 343 4.34 -12.83 -10.49
N ARG A 344 3.91 -12.22 -11.58
CA ARG A 344 4.28 -12.59 -12.95
C ARG A 344 4.49 -11.33 -13.77
N THR A 345 5.61 -11.22 -14.47
CA THR A 345 5.84 -10.24 -15.54
C THR A 345 5.08 -8.90 -15.39
N GLY A 346 5.37 -8.14 -14.32
CA GLY A 346 4.70 -6.86 -14.07
C GLY A 346 3.22 -6.96 -13.65
N ARG A 347 2.79 -8.10 -13.13
CA ARG A 347 1.44 -8.34 -12.63
C ARG A 347 1.46 -9.06 -11.29
N VAL A 348 0.39 -8.93 -10.55
CA VAL A 348 0.11 -9.71 -9.33
C VAL A 348 -1.23 -10.42 -9.47
N SER A 349 -1.27 -11.69 -9.05
CA SER A 349 -2.51 -12.47 -9.06
C SER A 349 -3.27 -12.27 -7.75
N VAL A 350 -4.56 -11.98 -7.84
CA VAL A 350 -5.46 -11.89 -6.68
C VAL A 350 -5.69 -13.29 -6.10
N PRO A 351 -5.47 -13.51 -4.81
CA PRO A 351 -5.81 -14.79 -4.19
C PRO A 351 -7.31 -15.10 -4.29
N THR A 352 -7.64 -16.34 -4.65
CA THR A 352 -9.04 -16.79 -4.84
C THR A 352 -9.51 -17.78 -3.78
N GLN A 353 -8.63 -18.19 -2.88
CA GLN A 353 -8.96 -19.06 -1.77
C GLN A 353 -9.78 -18.30 -0.70
N ALA A 354 -10.41 -19.04 0.19
CA ALA A 354 -11.24 -18.48 1.26
C ALA A 354 -10.44 -17.52 2.17
N GLY A 355 -11.07 -16.44 2.56
CA GLY A 355 -10.45 -15.36 3.35
C GLY A 355 -9.56 -14.45 2.49
N LEU A 356 -8.43 -14.05 3.04
CA LEU A 356 -7.38 -13.33 2.29
C LEU A 356 -6.62 -14.23 1.32
N GLY A 357 -6.86 -15.55 1.37
CA GLY A 357 -6.25 -16.52 0.48
C GLY A 357 -4.76 -16.75 0.71
N VAL A 358 -4.22 -16.33 1.84
CA VAL A 358 -2.85 -16.58 2.27
C VAL A 358 -2.83 -17.54 3.46
N ARG A 359 -1.99 -18.55 3.39
CA ARG A 359 -1.77 -19.52 4.46
C ARG A 359 -0.48 -19.18 5.19
N ILE A 360 -0.59 -18.79 6.45
CA ILE A 360 0.52 -18.30 7.25
C ILE A 360 1.15 -19.42 8.07
N SER A 361 2.48 -19.47 8.09
CA SER A 361 3.27 -20.37 8.91
C SER A 361 3.59 -19.72 10.26
N VAL A 362 2.92 -20.16 11.31
CA VAL A 362 3.18 -19.67 12.69
C VAL A 362 4.64 -19.91 13.10
N PRO A 363 5.24 -21.12 12.86
CA PRO A 363 6.66 -21.35 13.20
C PRO A 363 7.62 -20.37 12.50
N GLU A 364 7.34 -19.95 11.26
CA GLU A 364 8.17 -18.98 10.54
C GLU A 364 8.00 -17.56 11.08
N ILE A 365 6.77 -17.15 11.44
CA ILE A 365 6.54 -15.88 12.12
C ILE A 365 7.29 -15.83 13.47
N GLU A 366 7.21 -16.89 14.26
CA GLU A 366 7.93 -16.98 15.53
C GLU A 366 9.45 -16.99 15.34
N ALA A 367 9.95 -17.66 14.31
CA ALA A 367 11.36 -17.63 13.96
C ALA A 367 11.83 -16.21 13.58
N LEU A 368 11.07 -15.50 12.76
CA LEU A 368 11.37 -14.12 12.36
C LEU A 368 11.30 -13.14 13.55
N ARG A 369 10.30 -13.30 14.43
CA ARG A 369 10.22 -12.53 15.67
C ARG A 369 11.47 -12.68 16.53
N ASP A 370 12.02 -13.89 16.60
CA ASP A 370 13.19 -14.23 17.38
C ASP A 370 14.52 -13.95 16.62
N GLY A 371 14.45 -13.32 15.44
CA GLY A 371 15.62 -12.98 14.62
C GLY A 371 16.29 -14.17 13.93
N ARG A 372 15.61 -15.32 13.81
CA ARG A 372 16.12 -16.51 13.13
C ARG A 372 15.82 -16.42 11.62
N GLU A 373 16.69 -16.98 10.80
CA GLU A 373 16.46 -17.10 9.36
C GLU A 373 15.29 -18.02 9.06
N VAL A 374 14.52 -17.68 8.02
CA VAL A 374 13.45 -18.51 7.45
C VAL A 374 13.75 -18.84 6.00
N THR A 375 13.22 -19.96 5.54
CA THR A 375 13.43 -20.41 4.18
C THR A 375 12.85 -19.43 3.18
N ALA A 376 13.69 -18.95 2.26
CA ALA A 376 13.24 -18.13 1.14
C ALA A 376 12.32 -18.96 0.22
N ARG A 377 11.21 -18.38 -0.21
CA ARG A 377 10.26 -18.99 -1.15
C ARG A 377 10.19 -18.20 -2.43
N SER A 378 10.01 -18.89 -3.55
CA SER A 378 9.80 -18.22 -4.83
C SER A 378 8.40 -17.59 -4.86
N ILE A 379 8.36 -16.28 -5.13
CA ILE A 379 7.13 -15.52 -5.39
C ILE A 379 6.84 -15.40 -6.89
N PHE A 380 7.73 -15.87 -7.73
CA PHE A 380 7.55 -15.92 -9.17
C PHE A 380 7.15 -17.35 -9.60
N ARG A 381 6.05 -17.47 -10.34
CA ARG A 381 5.57 -18.71 -10.94
C ARG A 381 5.29 -18.55 -12.42
#